data_927e191b6a26ba3f093c78d93453b10b
#
_entry.id   927e191b6a26ba3f093c78d93453b10b
#
_cell.length_a   1.000
_cell.length_b   1.000
_cell.length_c   1.000
_cell.angle_alpha   90.00
_cell.angle_beta   90.00
_cell.angle_gamma   90.00
#
_symmetry.space_group_name_H-M   'P 1'
#
loop_
_entity.id
_entity.type
_entity.pdbx_description
1 polymer ?
#
loop_
_entity_poly.entity_id
_entity_poly.type
_entity_poly.pdbx_seq_one_letter_code
_entity_poly.pdbx_strand_id
1 'polypeptide(L)'
;MTHTARAFVPVDRVGAPHENVTFKTVDGLRLHGWYVPSRNGAAVISFPGRNGSQGPARLLARQGYGVLLFDRRGEGESDGDPNAWGWAGYRDVDAAVAFLQRRPDVEPGRIGGIGLSVGGEMMLEAAARSHGLDAVVSEGAGERSVHEVLDMTRGDKWLSLPDYAALSAGISLFSNHVPPPSLKDLVGRISPTPVFFIYGEHGQDGERNLNPQYFAAARAPKSIWQVPGSGHVGGINARPREYERRVIRFFDRTLLKADQRR
;
A
#
# COMPACT_ATOMS: atom_id res chain seq x y z
N MET A 1 10.76 21.98 9.09
CA MET A 1 10.15 20.65 9.25
C MET A 1 10.72 20.06 10.53
N THR A 2 9.93 20.08 11.57
CA THR A 2 10.26 19.42 12.84
C THR A 2 10.08 17.92 12.64
N HIS A 3 10.93 17.13 13.28
CA HIS A 3 10.81 15.68 13.32
C HIS A 3 9.34 15.28 13.56
N THR A 4 8.69 14.74 12.54
CA THR A 4 7.37 14.13 12.73
C THR A 4 7.55 12.99 13.73
N ALA A 5 6.72 12.96 14.77
CA ALA A 5 6.72 11.84 15.70
C ALA A 5 6.61 10.55 14.87
N ARG A 6 7.52 9.62 15.08
CA ARG A 6 7.53 8.34 14.37
C ARG A 6 6.18 7.67 14.59
N ALA A 7 5.46 7.40 13.52
CA ALA A 7 4.21 6.69 13.62
C ALA A 7 4.51 5.27 14.10
N PHE A 8 3.73 4.79 15.05
CA PHE A 8 3.83 3.44 15.59
C PHE A 8 2.56 2.67 15.25
N VAL A 9 2.72 1.49 14.67
CA VAL A 9 1.60 0.60 14.34
C VAL A 9 1.49 -0.46 15.43
N PRO A 10 0.52 -0.36 16.38
CA PRO A 10 0.40 -1.36 17.45
C PRO A 10 -0.09 -2.69 16.87
N VAL A 11 0.72 -3.73 17.00
CA VAL A 11 0.45 -5.07 16.45
C VAL A 11 -0.59 -5.85 17.23
N ASP A 12 -0.77 -5.56 18.52
CA ASP A 12 -1.77 -6.17 19.40
C ASP A 12 -3.20 -6.10 18.86
N ARG A 13 -3.47 -5.12 18.00
CA ARG A 13 -4.78 -4.94 17.35
C ARG A 13 -5.08 -5.94 16.24
N VAL A 14 -4.13 -6.74 15.80
CA VAL A 14 -4.37 -7.79 14.79
C VAL A 14 -5.12 -8.97 15.40
N GLY A 15 -4.92 -9.25 16.70
CA GLY A 15 -5.64 -10.30 17.42
C GLY A 15 -5.23 -11.71 16.98
N ALA A 16 -3.98 -11.89 16.50
CA ALA A 16 -3.40 -13.18 16.12
C ALA A 16 -1.98 -13.29 16.67
N PRO A 17 -1.51 -14.51 16.98
CA PRO A 17 -0.11 -14.74 17.31
C PRO A 17 0.79 -14.24 16.18
N HIS A 18 1.88 -13.57 16.53
CA HIS A 18 2.80 -12.97 15.58
C HIS A 18 4.25 -13.09 16.06
N GLU A 19 5.15 -12.95 15.11
CA GLU A 19 6.60 -12.89 15.32
C GLU A 19 7.07 -11.44 15.13
N ASN A 20 7.95 -10.94 16.00
CA ASN A 20 8.70 -9.73 15.71
C ASN A 20 9.76 -10.06 14.67
N VAL A 21 9.80 -9.30 13.60
CA VAL A 21 10.68 -9.56 12.46
C VAL A 21 11.50 -8.32 12.09
N THR A 22 12.67 -8.57 11.52
CA THR A 22 13.53 -7.51 11.00
C THR A 22 14.06 -7.95 9.64
N PHE A 23 14.03 -7.05 8.66
CA PHE A 23 14.55 -7.31 7.32
C PHE A 23 15.21 -6.05 6.74
N LYS A 24 16.06 -6.23 5.73
CA LYS A 24 16.84 -5.13 5.15
C LYS A 24 16.37 -4.78 3.75
N THR A 25 16.33 -3.49 3.46
CA THR A 25 16.12 -2.96 2.13
C THR A 25 17.38 -3.06 1.27
N VAL A 26 17.24 -2.94 -0.04
CA VAL A 26 18.37 -2.94 -0.98
C VAL A 26 19.36 -1.81 -0.73
N ASP A 27 18.90 -0.68 -0.18
CA ASP A 27 19.70 0.46 0.23
C ASP A 27 20.20 0.39 1.69
N GLY A 28 20.11 -0.80 2.31
CA GLY A 28 20.76 -1.14 3.58
C GLY A 28 20.00 -0.77 4.85
N LEU A 29 18.81 -0.18 4.75
CA LEU A 29 17.99 0.17 5.89
C LEU A 29 17.41 -1.08 6.55
N ARG A 30 17.39 -1.10 7.85
CA ARG A 30 16.77 -2.13 8.67
C ARG A 30 15.33 -1.73 8.96
N LEU A 31 14.39 -2.57 8.57
CA LEU A 31 12.96 -2.37 8.82
C LEU A 31 12.50 -3.34 9.90
N HIS A 32 11.67 -2.84 10.81
CA HIS A 32 11.05 -3.59 11.89
C HIS A 32 9.58 -3.84 11.57
N GLY A 33 9.09 -5.03 11.90
CA GLY A 33 7.72 -5.39 11.64
C GLY A 33 7.24 -6.60 12.43
N TRP A 34 6.05 -7.04 12.10
CA TRP A 34 5.34 -8.15 12.73
C TRP A 34 4.79 -9.08 11.67
N TYR A 35 5.04 -10.35 11.82
CA TYR A 35 4.57 -11.36 10.90
C TYR A 35 3.61 -12.32 11.59
N VAL A 36 2.40 -12.42 11.09
CA VAL A 36 1.43 -13.47 11.44
C VAL A 36 1.66 -14.62 10.47
N PRO A 37 2.03 -15.83 10.92
CA PRO A 37 2.30 -16.97 10.05
C PRO A 37 1.10 -17.37 9.20
N SER A 38 1.38 -17.77 7.96
CA SER A 38 0.36 -18.24 7.01
C SER A 38 -0.15 -19.65 7.39
N ARG A 39 -1.46 -19.87 7.16
CA ARG A 39 -2.11 -21.17 7.31
C ARG A 39 -2.66 -21.71 5.99
N ASN A 40 -2.63 -20.90 4.93
CA ASN A 40 -3.16 -21.25 3.60
C ASN A 40 -2.10 -21.14 2.49
N GLY A 41 -0.83 -20.96 2.85
CA GLY A 41 0.28 -20.86 1.90
C GLY A 41 0.43 -19.50 1.22
N ALA A 42 -0.47 -18.55 1.44
CA ALA A 42 -0.37 -17.20 0.88
C ALA A 42 -0.08 -16.15 1.96
N ALA A 43 0.61 -15.09 1.61
CA ALA A 43 0.87 -13.98 2.51
C ALA A 43 0.53 -12.63 1.87
N VAL A 44 0.13 -11.68 2.72
CA VAL A 44 -0.21 -10.33 2.28
C VAL A 44 0.56 -9.30 3.12
N ILE A 45 1.27 -8.41 2.47
CA ILE A 45 1.83 -7.21 3.08
C ILE A 45 0.67 -6.25 3.33
N SER A 46 0.41 -5.91 4.60
CA SER A 46 -0.66 -4.98 4.97
C SER A 46 -0.08 -3.69 5.53
N PHE A 47 -0.22 -2.60 4.79
CA PHE A 47 0.27 -1.30 5.24
C PHE A 47 -0.90 -0.36 5.55
N PRO A 48 -1.13 -0.02 6.84
CA PRO A 48 -2.33 0.72 7.28
C PRO A 48 -2.28 2.23 6.99
N GLY A 49 -1.24 2.74 6.33
CA GLY A 49 -1.01 4.16 6.20
C GLY A 49 -0.56 4.80 7.53
N ARG A 50 -0.52 6.12 7.60
CA ARG A 50 -0.01 6.84 8.78
C ARG A 50 -0.86 6.66 10.03
N ASN A 51 -2.18 6.70 9.87
CA ASN A 51 -3.17 6.60 10.97
C ASN A 51 -4.25 5.58 10.62
N GLY A 52 -3.93 4.66 9.72
CA GLY A 52 -4.91 3.76 9.14
C GLY A 52 -5.34 2.63 10.08
N SER A 53 -6.47 2.05 9.72
CA SER A 53 -7.02 0.90 10.41
C SER A 53 -6.19 -0.36 10.11
N GLN A 54 -5.92 -1.16 11.14
CA GLN A 54 -5.42 -2.54 10.97
C GLN A 54 -6.55 -3.54 10.65
N GLY A 55 -7.73 -3.04 10.32
CA GLY A 55 -8.87 -3.88 9.93
C GLY A 55 -8.54 -4.85 8.80
N PRO A 56 -7.89 -4.43 7.70
CA PRO A 56 -7.49 -5.34 6.63
C PRO A 56 -6.54 -6.45 7.09
N ALA A 57 -5.54 -6.13 7.92
CA ALA A 57 -4.62 -7.11 8.49
C ALA A 57 -5.34 -8.17 9.32
N ARG A 58 -6.23 -7.72 10.21
CA ARG A 58 -7.06 -8.59 11.05
C ARG A 58 -7.97 -9.48 10.22
N LEU A 59 -8.57 -8.92 9.19
CA LEU A 59 -9.44 -9.63 8.26
C LEU A 59 -8.68 -10.78 7.58
N LEU A 60 -7.51 -10.49 7.01
CA LEU A 60 -6.67 -11.45 6.30
C LEU A 60 -6.16 -12.56 7.24
N ALA A 61 -5.67 -12.19 8.44
CA ALA A 61 -5.21 -13.16 9.44
C ALA A 61 -6.33 -14.15 9.85
N ARG A 62 -7.57 -13.69 9.99
CA ARG A 62 -8.72 -14.58 10.27
C ARG A 62 -8.98 -15.58 9.15
N GLN A 63 -8.75 -15.18 7.90
CA GLN A 63 -8.92 -16.05 6.72
C GLN A 63 -7.71 -16.95 6.45
N GLY A 64 -6.72 -16.95 7.34
CA GLY A 64 -5.57 -17.84 7.25
C GLY A 64 -4.41 -17.35 6.41
N TYR A 65 -4.48 -16.16 5.85
CA TYR A 65 -3.35 -15.54 5.19
C TYR A 65 -2.22 -15.23 6.19
N GLY A 66 -0.98 -15.41 5.79
CA GLY A 66 0.13 -14.77 6.44
C GLY A 66 0.00 -13.25 6.30
N VAL A 67 0.31 -12.50 7.34
CA VAL A 67 0.21 -11.03 7.30
C VAL A 67 1.50 -10.42 7.79
N LEU A 68 2.14 -9.64 6.93
CA LEU A 68 3.29 -8.83 7.29
C LEU A 68 2.88 -7.37 7.44
N LEU A 69 3.02 -6.86 8.66
CA LEU A 69 2.96 -5.44 8.97
C LEU A 69 4.37 -4.96 9.29
N PHE A 70 4.71 -3.73 8.92
CA PHE A 70 6.01 -3.16 9.27
C PHE A 70 5.95 -1.64 9.36
N ASP A 71 6.87 -1.07 10.12
CA ASP A 71 7.14 0.36 10.09
C ASP A 71 7.97 0.65 8.84
N ARG A 72 7.47 1.55 7.97
CA ARG A 72 8.22 1.95 6.79
C ARG A 72 9.47 2.74 7.18
N ARG A 73 10.35 2.97 6.22
CA ARG A 73 11.54 3.81 6.42
C ARG A 73 11.23 5.11 7.13
N GLY A 74 12.02 5.45 8.17
CA GLY A 74 11.88 6.66 8.95
C GLY A 74 10.71 6.69 9.94
N GLU A 75 9.99 5.57 10.13
CA GLU A 75 8.90 5.46 11.10
C GLU A 75 9.17 4.36 12.13
N GLY A 76 8.49 4.45 13.28
CA GLY A 76 8.59 3.48 14.37
C GLY A 76 10.04 3.16 14.75
N GLU A 77 10.39 1.86 14.74
CA GLU A 77 11.73 1.36 15.01
C GLU A 77 12.58 1.15 13.74
N SER A 78 12.01 1.42 12.55
CA SER A 78 12.70 1.27 11.29
C SER A 78 13.72 2.39 11.03
N ASP A 79 14.84 2.02 10.41
CA ASP A 79 15.86 2.97 9.96
C ASP A 79 15.28 3.90 8.86
N GLY A 80 15.97 5.01 8.61
CA GLY A 80 15.64 5.92 7.51
C GLY A 80 15.25 7.32 7.95
N ASP A 81 14.94 8.16 6.98
CA ASP A 81 14.62 9.56 7.21
C ASP A 81 13.10 9.75 7.33
N PRO A 82 12.58 10.23 8.48
CA PRO A 82 11.16 10.51 8.66
C PRO A 82 10.63 11.60 7.73
N ASN A 83 11.51 12.44 7.15
CA ASN A 83 11.12 13.49 6.22
C ASN A 83 10.88 12.97 4.79
N ALA A 84 11.20 11.72 4.49
CA ALA A 84 11.01 11.14 3.15
C ALA A 84 9.54 10.99 2.72
N TRP A 85 8.58 11.17 3.63
CA TRP A 85 7.15 11.26 3.38
C TRP A 85 6.54 10.09 2.57
N GLY A 86 7.19 8.91 2.59
CA GLY A 86 6.80 7.74 1.81
C GLY A 86 7.47 7.63 0.44
N TRP A 87 8.24 8.65 0.01
CA TRP A 87 9.03 8.56 -1.20
C TRP A 87 10.09 7.43 -1.05
N ALA A 88 10.33 6.72 -2.14
CA ALA A 88 11.14 5.50 -2.15
C ALA A 88 10.59 4.32 -1.30
N GLY A 89 9.39 4.41 -0.75
CA GLY A 89 8.74 3.34 0.02
C GLY A 89 8.50 2.04 -0.77
N TYR A 90 8.55 2.09 -2.09
CA TYR A 90 8.53 0.88 -2.93
C TYR A 90 9.69 -0.09 -2.59
N ARG A 91 10.85 0.42 -2.16
CA ARG A 91 11.99 -0.40 -1.73
C ARG A 91 11.71 -1.15 -0.44
N ASP A 92 10.87 -0.58 0.42
CA ASP A 92 10.43 -1.23 1.66
C ASP A 92 9.49 -2.39 1.33
N VAL A 93 8.59 -2.18 0.37
CA VAL A 93 7.70 -3.24 -0.14
C VAL A 93 8.52 -4.35 -0.82
N ASP A 94 9.52 -4.02 -1.63
CA ASP A 94 10.41 -5.01 -2.25
C ASP A 94 11.17 -5.84 -1.20
N ALA A 95 11.65 -5.19 -0.13
CA ALA A 95 12.30 -5.88 0.98
C ALA A 95 11.33 -6.79 1.74
N ALA A 96 10.08 -6.35 1.93
CA ALA A 96 9.02 -7.14 2.54
C ALA A 96 8.67 -8.37 1.69
N VAL A 97 8.57 -8.22 0.37
CA VAL A 97 8.39 -9.35 -0.57
C VAL A 97 9.56 -10.33 -0.43
N ALA A 98 10.80 -9.84 -0.49
CA ALA A 98 11.98 -10.70 -0.35
C ALA A 98 12.05 -11.41 1.02
N PHE A 99 11.54 -10.81 2.08
CA PHE A 99 11.39 -11.46 3.38
C PHE A 99 10.36 -12.59 3.30
N LEU A 100 9.18 -12.35 2.75
CA LEU A 100 8.10 -13.33 2.64
C LEU A 100 8.47 -14.52 1.73
N GLN A 101 9.22 -14.28 0.65
CA GLN A 101 9.71 -15.34 -0.24
C GLN A 101 10.62 -16.37 0.45
N ARG A 102 11.22 -16.02 1.58
CA ARG A 102 12.06 -16.92 2.39
C ARG A 102 11.31 -17.64 3.50
N ARG A 103 10.03 -17.37 3.67
CA ARG A 103 9.21 -18.00 4.71
C ARG A 103 8.78 -19.40 4.27
N PRO A 104 8.97 -20.41 5.13
CA PRO A 104 8.59 -21.80 4.78
C PRO A 104 7.08 -22.03 4.70
N ASP A 105 6.28 -21.12 5.29
CA ASP A 105 4.83 -21.13 5.32
C ASP A 105 4.20 -20.29 4.18
N VAL A 106 5.03 -19.78 3.24
CA VAL A 106 4.57 -19.01 2.08
C VAL A 106 5.00 -19.69 0.79
N GLU A 107 4.05 -20.02 -0.07
CA GLU A 107 4.33 -20.64 -1.36
C GLU A 107 4.76 -19.58 -2.40
N PRO A 108 5.67 -19.93 -3.32
CA PRO A 108 6.04 -19.06 -4.43
C PRO A 108 4.83 -18.62 -5.27
N GLY A 109 4.77 -17.34 -5.67
CA GLY A 109 3.67 -16.81 -6.46
C GLY A 109 2.39 -16.53 -5.66
N ARG A 110 2.46 -16.47 -4.31
CA ARG A 110 1.32 -16.23 -3.43
C ARG A 110 1.55 -15.08 -2.44
N ILE A 111 2.20 -14.01 -2.92
CA ILE A 111 2.46 -12.81 -2.11
C ILE A 111 1.66 -11.63 -2.65
N GLY A 112 0.71 -11.14 -1.88
CA GLY A 112 -0.07 -9.95 -2.20
C GLY A 112 0.32 -8.73 -1.37
N GLY A 113 -0.21 -7.58 -1.76
CA GLY A 113 -0.11 -6.35 -0.98
C GLY A 113 -1.45 -5.65 -0.86
N ILE A 114 -1.76 -5.12 0.33
CA ILE A 114 -2.86 -4.20 0.56
C ILE A 114 -2.33 -2.97 1.28
N GLY A 115 -2.55 -1.81 0.70
CA GLY A 115 -2.12 -0.54 1.27
C GLY A 115 -3.23 0.48 1.36
N LEU A 116 -3.23 1.24 2.46
CA LEU A 116 -4.16 2.34 2.71
C LEU A 116 -3.43 3.67 2.56
N SER A 117 -4.02 4.65 1.84
CA SER A 117 -3.44 5.97 1.63
C SER A 117 -2.01 5.86 1.07
N VAL A 118 -1.00 6.44 1.72
CA VAL A 118 0.41 6.31 1.34
C VAL A 118 0.86 4.85 1.17
N GLY A 119 0.26 3.91 1.90
CA GLY A 119 0.51 2.47 1.72
C GLY A 119 0.01 1.97 0.37
N GLY A 120 -1.14 2.45 -0.08
CA GLY A 120 -1.68 2.15 -1.42
C GLY A 120 -0.76 2.66 -2.53
N GLU A 121 -0.23 3.86 -2.35
CA GLU A 121 0.74 4.46 -3.28
C GLU A 121 2.04 3.64 -3.36
N MET A 122 2.58 3.22 -2.20
CA MET A 122 3.78 2.38 -2.13
C MET A 122 3.57 1.03 -2.82
N MET A 123 2.40 0.38 -2.60
CA MET A 123 2.08 -0.90 -3.24
C MET A 123 1.96 -0.78 -4.76
N LEU A 124 1.29 0.27 -5.26
CA LEU A 124 1.17 0.52 -6.69
C LEU A 124 2.54 0.78 -7.34
N GLU A 125 3.39 1.58 -6.70
CA GLU A 125 4.71 1.89 -7.22
C GLU A 125 5.62 0.65 -7.20
N ALA A 126 5.62 -0.14 -6.13
CA ALA A 126 6.39 -1.38 -6.04
C ALA A 126 5.95 -2.39 -7.12
N ALA A 127 4.65 -2.63 -7.27
CA ALA A 127 4.13 -3.52 -8.29
C ALA A 127 4.49 -3.09 -9.71
N ALA A 128 4.52 -1.77 -9.97
CA ALA A 128 4.88 -1.24 -11.29
C ALA A 128 6.39 -1.29 -11.60
N ARG A 129 7.24 -1.38 -10.57
CA ARG A 129 8.71 -1.36 -10.72
C ARG A 129 9.35 -2.73 -10.66
N SER A 130 8.96 -3.56 -9.71
CA SER A 130 9.67 -4.82 -9.40
C SER A 130 8.89 -6.08 -9.78
N HIS A 131 7.57 -5.99 -9.97
CA HIS A 131 6.69 -7.14 -10.21
C HIS A 131 6.82 -8.27 -9.15
N GLY A 132 7.26 -7.91 -7.93
CA GLY A 132 7.42 -8.88 -6.84
C GLY A 132 6.10 -9.25 -6.14
N LEU A 133 5.03 -8.50 -6.37
CA LEU A 133 3.70 -8.77 -5.84
C LEU A 133 2.85 -9.52 -6.87
N ASP A 134 2.15 -10.56 -6.43
CA ASP A 134 1.26 -11.36 -7.26
C ASP A 134 -0.17 -10.83 -7.30
N ALA A 135 -0.52 -9.92 -6.38
CA ALA A 135 -1.82 -9.24 -6.34
C ALA A 135 -1.71 -7.95 -5.52
N VAL A 136 -2.41 -6.89 -5.93
CA VAL A 136 -2.35 -5.58 -5.25
C VAL A 136 -3.74 -5.03 -4.98
N VAL A 137 -3.98 -4.60 -3.75
CA VAL A 137 -5.13 -3.78 -3.35
C VAL A 137 -4.61 -2.42 -2.88
N SER A 138 -5.10 -1.35 -3.50
CA SER A 138 -4.79 0.03 -3.11
C SER A 138 -6.07 0.74 -2.70
N GLU A 139 -6.16 1.18 -1.45
CA GLU A 139 -7.29 1.97 -0.96
C GLU A 139 -6.86 3.39 -0.64
N GLY A 140 -7.49 4.36 -1.28
CA GLY A 140 -7.31 5.76 -0.96
C GLY A 140 -5.96 6.36 -1.40
N ALA A 141 -5.31 5.80 -2.43
CA ALA A 141 -4.12 6.42 -3.00
C ALA A 141 -4.46 7.81 -3.55
N GLY A 142 -3.63 8.79 -3.21
CA GLY A 142 -3.84 10.19 -3.54
C GLY A 142 -2.62 10.83 -4.21
N GLU A 143 -2.47 12.11 -3.98
CA GLU A 143 -1.34 12.90 -4.44
C GLU A 143 -0.12 12.75 -3.52
N ARG A 144 1.02 12.37 -4.08
CA ARG A 144 2.30 12.22 -3.37
C ARG A 144 3.25 13.39 -3.59
N SER A 145 3.06 14.06 -4.71
CA SER A 145 3.96 15.10 -5.18
C SER A 145 3.23 16.10 -6.08
N VAL A 146 3.94 17.13 -6.49
CA VAL A 146 3.46 18.09 -7.48
C VAL A 146 2.99 17.44 -8.78
N HIS A 147 3.56 16.30 -9.16
CA HIS A 147 3.20 15.60 -10.40
C HIS A 147 1.74 15.12 -10.38
N GLU A 148 1.31 14.47 -9.28
CA GLU A 148 -0.08 14.03 -9.15
C GLU A 148 -1.06 15.21 -9.04
N VAL A 149 -0.67 16.31 -8.37
CA VAL A 149 -1.52 17.51 -8.34
C VAL A 149 -1.75 18.08 -9.74
N LEU A 150 -0.73 18.07 -10.60
CA LEU A 150 -0.89 18.49 -11.99
C LEU A 150 -1.80 17.56 -12.80
N ASP A 151 -1.82 16.27 -12.49
CA ASP A 151 -2.71 15.28 -13.11
C ASP A 151 -4.18 15.42 -12.70
N MET A 152 -4.49 16.08 -11.59
CA MET A 152 -5.87 16.27 -11.16
C MET A 152 -6.67 17.08 -12.21
N THR A 153 -7.85 16.59 -12.57
CA THR A 153 -8.74 17.20 -13.56
C THR A 153 -9.88 17.99 -12.93
N ARG A 154 -10.13 17.78 -11.63
CA ARG A 154 -11.21 18.41 -10.85
C ARG A 154 -10.66 18.93 -9.53
N GLY A 155 -11.43 19.81 -8.88
CA GLY A 155 -11.07 20.38 -7.60
C GLY A 155 -10.15 21.58 -7.73
N ASP A 156 -9.74 22.09 -6.59
CA ASP A 156 -8.94 23.32 -6.49
C ASP A 156 -7.43 23.06 -6.61
N LYS A 157 -7.04 22.27 -7.64
CA LYS A 157 -5.62 21.91 -7.83
C LYS A 157 -4.69 23.13 -7.84
N TRP A 158 -5.16 24.25 -8.39
CA TRP A 158 -4.37 25.48 -8.44
C TRP A 158 -4.13 26.10 -7.06
N LEU A 159 -5.05 25.88 -6.11
CA LEU A 159 -4.86 26.28 -4.71
C LEU A 159 -3.89 25.35 -3.99
N SER A 160 -3.93 24.04 -4.29
CA SER A 160 -3.05 23.04 -3.67
C SER A 160 -1.64 23.05 -4.27
N LEU A 161 -1.47 23.50 -5.50
CA LEU A 161 -0.20 23.42 -6.23
C LEU A 161 0.98 24.11 -5.51
N PRO A 162 0.84 25.35 -4.95
CA PRO A 162 1.94 25.99 -4.21
C PRO A 162 2.38 25.17 -2.99
N ASP A 163 1.43 24.60 -2.24
CA ASP A 163 1.70 23.81 -1.04
C ASP A 163 2.45 22.52 -1.39
N TYR A 164 2.01 21.82 -2.45
CA TYR A 164 2.67 20.60 -2.92
C TYR A 164 4.03 20.88 -3.58
N ALA A 165 4.20 22.02 -4.23
CA ALA A 165 5.50 22.44 -4.75
C ALA A 165 6.48 22.72 -3.59
N ALA A 166 6.03 23.45 -2.56
CA ALA A 166 6.83 23.71 -1.37
C ALA A 166 7.14 22.42 -0.59
N LEU A 167 6.14 21.52 -0.44
CA LEU A 167 6.31 20.21 0.18
C LEU A 167 7.34 19.36 -0.59
N SER A 168 7.20 19.26 -1.91
CA SER A 168 8.11 18.49 -2.76
C SER A 168 9.54 19.01 -2.70
N ALA A 169 9.71 20.34 -2.75
CA ALA A 169 11.01 20.98 -2.59
C ALA A 169 11.60 20.72 -1.20
N GLY A 170 10.77 20.85 -0.15
CA GLY A 170 11.18 20.56 1.23
C GLY A 170 11.61 19.12 1.43
N ILE A 171 10.85 18.14 0.92
CA ILE A 171 11.23 16.72 0.99
C ILE A 171 12.55 16.52 0.26
N SER A 172 12.71 17.04 -0.96
CA SER A 172 13.95 16.89 -1.74
C SER A 172 15.15 17.48 -1.02
N LEU A 173 14.99 18.64 -0.41
CA LEU A 173 16.09 19.33 0.28
C LEU A 173 16.51 18.62 1.58
N PHE A 174 15.55 18.11 2.34
CA PHE A 174 15.80 17.56 3.69
C PHE A 174 15.94 16.04 3.74
N SER A 175 15.48 15.30 2.72
CA SER A 175 15.58 13.83 2.69
C SER A 175 16.46 13.30 1.57
N ASN A 176 17.03 14.16 0.73
CA ASN A 176 17.83 13.77 -0.43
C ASN A 176 17.09 12.82 -1.41
N HIS A 177 15.77 12.96 -1.48
CA HIS A 177 14.94 12.22 -2.42
C HIS A 177 14.40 13.16 -3.51
N VAL A 178 14.18 12.61 -4.70
CA VAL A 178 13.51 13.34 -5.78
C VAL A 178 12.02 13.03 -5.78
N PRO A 179 11.16 13.96 -6.25
CA PRO A 179 9.73 13.71 -6.39
C PRO A 179 9.49 12.45 -7.23
N PRO A 180 8.69 11.48 -6.76
CA PRO A 180 8.38 10.31 -7.53
C PRO A 180 7.59 10.68 -8.80
N PRO A 181 7.71 9.89 -9.88
CA PRO A 181 6.86 10.05 -11.05
C PRO A 181 5.39 9.81 -10.67
N SER A 182 4.46 10.38 -11.44
CA SER A 182 3.04 10.15 -11.21
C SER A 182 2.69 8.66 -11.26
N LEU A 183 1.85 8.22 -10.33
CA LEU A 183 1.32 6.84 -10.37
C LEU A 183 0.54 6.56 -11.65
N LYS A 184 -0.12 7.55 -12.21
CA LYS A 184 -0.80 7.43 -13.52
C LYS A 184 0.13 6.95 -14.62
N ASP A 185 1.39 7.39 -14.62
CA ASP A 185 2.40 6.97 -15.60
C ASP A 185 2.98 5.58 -15.30
N LEU A 186 2.85 5.12 -14.07
CA LEU A 186 3.42 3.86 -13.60
C LEU A 186 2.43 2.69 -13.67
N VAL A 187 1.16 2.89 -13.31
CA VAL A 187 0.19 1.80 -13.11
C VAL A 187 -0.04 0.92 -14.35
N GLY A 188 0.21 1.43 -15.54
CA GLY A 188 0.16 0.63 -16.77
C GLY A 188 1.20 -0.50 -16.84
N ARG A 189 2.27 -0.42 -16.01
CA ARG A 189 3.33 -1.43 -15.92
C ARG A 189 3.02 -2.54 -14.92
N ILE A 190 1.99 -2.40 -14.08
CA ILE A 190 1.61 -3.41 -13.09
C ILE A 190 1.19 -4.73 -13.76
N SER A 191 0.54 -4.66 -14.92
CA SER A 191 0.14 -5.86 -15.67
C SER A 191 1.34 -6.76 -15.97
N PRO A 192 1.24 -8.10 -15.79
CA PRO A 192 -0.01 -8.87 -15.63
C PRO A 192 -0.52 -9.04 -14.17
N THR A 193 0.13 -8.40 -13.18
CA THR A 193 -0.33 -8.49 -11.78
C THR A 193 -1.73 -7.89 -11.61
N PRO A 194 -2.69 -8.63 -11.04
CA PRO A 194 -4.02 -8.11 -10.74
C PRO A 194 -4.00 -6.94 -9.76
N VAL A 195 -4.74 -5.88 -10.08
CA VAL A 195 -4.85 -4.70 -9.21
C VAL A 195 -6.30 -4.35 -8.91
N PHE A 196 -6.58 -4.05 -7.64
CA PHE A 196 -7.89 -3.62 -7.18
C PHE A 196 -7.78 -2.24 -6.51
N PHE A 197 -8.34 -1.24 -7.17
CA PHE A 197 -8.42 0.14 -6.68
C PHE A 197 -9.68 0.31 -5.84
N ILE A 198 -9.55 0.88 -4.63
CA ILE A 198 -10.66 1.20 -3.74
C ILE A 198 -10.52 2.67 -3.34
N TYR A 199 -11.63 3.40 -3.33
CA TYR A 199 -11.64 4.79 -2.86
C TYR A 199 -13.00 5.19 -2.30
N GLY A 200 -13.00 6.13 -1.35
CA GLY A 200 -14.21 6.62 -0.70
C GLY A 200 -15.02 7.59 -1.56
N GLU A 201 -16.35 7.48 -1.54
CA GLU A 201 -17.25 8.45 -2.17
C GLU A 201 -17.03 9.87 -1.64
N HIS A 202 -16.75 9.97 -0.34
CA HIS A 202 -16.43 11.20 0.38
C HIS A 202 -14.94 11.25 0.78
N GLY A 203 -14.07 10.57 0.04
CA GLY A 203 -12.62 10.62 0.23
C GLY A 203 -12.03 11.98 -0.06
N GLN A 204 -10.73 12.14 0.17
CA GLN A 204 -9.99 13.36 -0.16
C GLN A 204 -10.08 13.67 -1.67
N ASP A 205 -9.90 14.94 -2.04
CA ASP A 205 -10.04 15.36 -3.43
C ASP A 205 -9.07 14.65 -4.37
N GLY A 206 -7.80 14.50 -3.99
CA GLY A 206 -6.83 13.73 -4.74
C GLY A 206 -7.22 12.27 -4.89
N GLU A 207 -7.66 11.63 -3.81
CA GLU A 207 -8.15 10.25 -3.83
C GLU A 207 -9.28 10.07 -4.86
N ARG A 208 -10.31 10.90 -4.77
CA ARG A 208 -11.49 10.82 -5.66
C ARG A 208 -11.17 11.18 -7.11
N ASN A 209 -10.19 12.04 -7.31
CA ASN A 209 -9.77 12.49 -8.63
C ASN A 209 -8.85 11.50 -9.33
N LEU A 210 -7.87 10.96 -8.59
CA LEU A 210 -6.77 10.20 -9.16
C LEU A 210 -7.08 8.70 -9.29
N ASN A 211 -7.85 8.08 -8.37
CA ASN A 211 -8.14 6.63 -8.50
C ASN A 211 -8.87 6.25 -9.79
N PRO A 212 -9.88 6.98 -10.29
CA PRO A 212 -10.46 6.70 -11.61
C PRO A 212 -9.44 6.85 -12.74
N GLN A 213 -8.49 7.79 -12.64
CA GLN A 213 -7.44 7.98 -13.65
C GLN A 213 -6.40 6.86 -13.58
N TYR A 214 -6.00 6.44 -12.38
CA TYR A 214 -5.12 5.27 -12.20
C TYR A 214 -5.76 4.01 -12.78
N PHE A 215 -7.05 3.79 -12.49
CA PHE A 215 -7.77 2.68 -13.08
C PHE A 215 -7.83 2.78 -14.61
N ALA A 216 -8.08 3.95 -15.17
CA ALA A 216 -8.11 4.13 -16.63
C ALA A 216 -6.74 3.80 -17.26
N ALA A 217 -5.64 4.26 -16.67
CA ALA A 217 -4.27 4.07 -17.16
C ALA A 217 -3.73 2.64 -16.93
N ALA A 218 -4.18 1.95 -15.89
CA ALA A 218 -3.78 0.57 -15.63
C ALA A 218 -4.25 -0.38 -16.73
N ARG A 219 -3.48 -1.46 -16.99
CA ARG A 219 -3.87 -2.55 -17.88
C ARG A 219 -4.55 -3.67 -17.11
N ALA A 220 -5.27 -4.53 -17.82
CA ALA A 220 -5.89 -5.72 -17.20
C ALA A 220 -4.81 -6.71 -16.68
N PRO A 221 -5.14 -7.50 -15.64
CA PRO A 221 -6.41 -7.56 -14.91
C PRO A 221 -6.53 -6.46 -13.84
N LYS A 222 -7.62 -5.73 -13.88
CA LYS A 222 -7.87 -4.60 -12.96
C LYS A 222 -9.33 -4.52 -12.54
N SER A 223 -9.57 -3.97 -11.35
CA SER A 223 -10.92 -3.66 -10.86
C SER A 223 -10.91 -2.38 -10.02
N ILE A 224 -12.05 -1.74 -9.90
CA ILE A 224 -12.21 -0.52 -9.11
C ILE A 224 -13.53 -0.56 -8.33
N TRP A 225 -13.52 0.01 -7.14
CA TRP A 225 -14.70 0.16 -6.31
C TRP A 225 -14.69 1.50 -5.59
N GLN A 226 -15.66 2.36 -5.92
CA GLN A 226 -16.01 3.51 -5.12
C GLN A 226 -16.90 3.04 -3.97
N VAL A 227 -16.47 3.27 -2.74
CA VAL A 227 -17.18 2.81 -1.55
C VAL A 227 -18.27 3.82 -1.15
N PRO A 228 -19.56 3.49 -1.27
CA PRO A 228 -20.63 4.42 -0.93
C PRO A 228 -20.61 4.80 0.55
N GLY A 229 -20.72 6.11 0.83
CA GLY A 229 -20.75 6.66 2.18
C GLY A 229 -19.41 6.65 2.93
N SER A 230 -18.32 6.25 2.26
CA SER A 230 -16.99 6.19 2.87
C SER A 230 -16.23 7.51 2.70
N GLY A 231 -15.57 7.95 3.78
CA GLY A 231 -14.49 8.92 3.72
C GLY A 231 -13.16 8.29 3.32
N HIS A 232 -12.06 9.03 3.49
CA HIS A 232 -10.70 8.58 3.20
C HIS A 232 -10.34 7.29 3.96
N VAL A 233 -9.91 6.25 3.22
CA VAL A 233 -9.56 4.91 3.73
C VAL A 233 -10.58 4.32 4.72
N GLY A 234 -11.83 4.69 4.56
CA GLY A 234 -12.93 4.29 5.46
C GLY A 234 -13.75 3.10 4.97
N GLY A 235 -13.36 2.43 3.90
CA GLY A 235 -14.16 1.40 3.25
C GLY A 235 -14.57 0.27 4.17
N ILE A 236 -13.64 -0.23 4.99
CA ILE A 236 -13.92 -1.30 5.95
C ILE A 236 -14.93 -0.88 7.05
N ASN A 237 -14.95 0.40 7.41
CA ASN A 237 -15.88 0.91 8.43
C ASN A 237 -17.25 1.22 7.81
N ALA A 238 -17.30 1.79 6.63
CA ALA A 238 -18.53 2.16 5.94
C ALA A 238 -19.32 0.94 5.44
N ARG A 239 -18.63 -0.07 4.93
CA ARG A 239 -19.22 -1.27 4.28
C ARG A 239 -18.51 -2.55 4.72
N PRO A 240 -18.47 -2.91 6.02
CA PRO A 240 -17.61 -3.96 6.56
C PRO A 240 -17.81 -5.33 5.88
N ARG A 241 -19.05 -5.79 5.74
CA ARG A 241 -19.34 -7.10 5.10
C ARG A 241 -19.01 -7.12 3.61
N GLU A 242 -19.25 -6.02 2.92
CA GLU A 242 -18.97 -5.92 1.50
C GLU A 242 -17.47 -5.78 1.24
N TYR A 243 -16.78 -5.00 2.06
CA TYR A 243 -15.33 -4.84 2.02
C TYR A 243 -14.63 -6.21 2.21
N GLU A 244 -14.99 -6.92 3.28
CA GLU A 244 -14.48 -8.26 3.55
C GLU A 244 -14.68 -9.18 2.34
N ARG A 245 -15.93 -9.29 1.86
CA ARG A 245 -16.26 -10.15 0.73
C ARG A 245 -15.44 -9.80 -0.53
N ARG A 246 -15.28 -8.50 -0.85
CA ARG A 246 -14.56 -8.07 -2.06
C ARG A 246 -13.05 -8.30 -1.94
N VAL A 247 -12.44 -7.92 -0.83
CA VAL A 247 -10.99 -8.04 -0.61
C VAL A 247 -10.59 -9.51 -0.52
N ILE A 248 -11.31 -10.32 0.28
CA ILE A 248 -11.00 -11.75 0.40
C ILE A 248 -11.21 -12.46 -0.94
N ARG A 249 -12.33 -12.23 -1.62
CA ARG A 249 -12.56 -12.83 -2.95
C ARG A 249 -11.47 -12.43 -3.95
N PHE A 250 -10.95 -11.22 -3.89
CA PHE A 250 -9.87 -10.79 -4.75
C PHE A 250 -8.60 -11.61 -4.45
N PHE A 251 -8.15 -11.68 -3.21
CA PHE A 251 -6.96 -12.46 -2.85
C PHE A 251 -7.14 -13.97 -3.04
N ASP A 252 -8.30 -14.55 -2.72
CA ASP A 252 -8.58 -15.96 -2.97
C ASP A 252 -8.43 -16.31 -4.46
N ARG A 253 -8.94 -15.46 -5.33
CA ARG A 253 -8.88 -15.70 -6.79
C ARG A 253 -7.49 -15.52 -7.38
N THR A 254 -6.69 -14.66 -6.79
CA THR A 254 -5.38 -14.29 -7.34
C THR A 254 -4.25 -15.06 -6.71
N LEU A 255 -4.32 -15.39 -5.41
CA LEU A 255 -3.23 -16.04 -4.68
C LEU A 255 -3.49 -17.53 -4.39
N LEU A 256 -4.76 -17.98 -4.21
CA LEU A 256 -5.06 -19.35 -3.81
C LEU A 256 -5.52 -20.25 -4.98
N LYS A 257 -6.04 -19.69 -6.09
CA LYS A 257 -6.55 -20.49 -7.21
C LYS A 257 -5.51 -20.96 -8.22
N ALA A 258 -4.22 -20.75 -7.96
CA ALA A 258 -3.15 -21.24 -8.86
C ALA A 258 -3.08 -22.77 -8.99
N ASP A 259 -3.70 -23.52 -8.09
CA ASP A 259 -3.65 -24.99 -8.04
C ASP A 259 -4.58 -25.73 -9.05
N GLN A 260 -5.45 -25.00 -9.77
CA GLN A 260 -6.37 -25.63 -10.74
C GLN A 260 -5.87 -25.60 -12.20
N ARG A 261 -4.61 -25.20 -12.44
CA ARG A 261 -4.02 -25.13 -13.79
C ARG A 261 -2.75 -25.97 -13.97
N ARG A 262 -2.58 -27.01 -13.15
CA ARG A 262 -1.57 -28.05 -13.40
C ARG A 262 -2.21 -29.34 -13.82
#